data_d1d4932a24aba21f6ce0e42d808f7620
#
_entry.id   d1d4932a24aba21f6ce0e42d808f7620
#
_cell.length_a   1.000
_cell.length_b   1.000
_cell.length_c   1.000
_cell.angle_alpha   90.00
_cell.angle_beta   90.00
_cell.angle_gamma   90.00
#
_symmetry.space_group_name_H-M   'P 1'
#
loop_
_entity.id
_entity.type
_entity.pdbx_description
1 polymer ?
#
loop_
_entity_poly.entity_id
_entity_poly.type
_entity_poly.pdbx_seq_one_letter_code
_entity_poly.pdbx_strand_id
1 'polypeptide(L)'
;MTSKIKKIGVLTSGGDAPGMNAAIRSVVRTCAYHKIECVGIYRGYQGMIEGDFKEMGPRSVNNIINKGGTILKSARSSEFRTDEGQQKAYDNLVAGGIDALVVIGGDGSFSGAQFFSNSFNFPVMGIPGTIDNDIFGTSHTLGFDTALNTVIDCIDKIRDTASSHNRLFLVEVMGRDAGHIALNAGIGAGAEEILIPEEDLGLKRLLESLEKSKASGKSSSIVVIAEGDKIGKTVFELKDYIEENLPEYDTRVSVLGHMQRGGSPSCYDRVLASRLGVKAVESLLEGKSNFMVGMINDKVALTPLIQAIKGHTQIDRELLRVSDIMST
;
A
#
# COMPACT_ATOMS: atom_id res chain seq x y z
N MET A 1 -3.72 -21.87 -30.21
CA MET A 1 -4.95 -22.23 -29.46
C MET A 1 -4.74 -21.73 -28.05
N THR A 2 -5.39 -20.62 -27.66
CA THR A 2 -5.37 -20.16 -26.27
C THR A 2 -6.13 -21.20 -25.43
N SER A 3 -5.41 -21.89 -24.53
CA SER A 3 -6.06 -22.83 -23.61
C SER A 3 -7.10 -22.02 -22.81
N LYS A 4 -8.34 -22.47 -22.82
CA LYS A 4 -9.43 -21.78 -22.13
C LYS A 4 -9.20 -21.92 -20.64
N ILE A 5 -8.89 -20.81 -19.93
CA ILE A 5 -8.73 -20.77 -18.47
C ILE A 5 -9.99 -21.32 -17.82
N LYS A 6 -9.85 -22.31 -16.95
CA LYS A 6 -10.94 -22.97 -16.21
C LYS A 6 -10.83 -22.74 -14.71
N LYS A 7 -9.60 -22.58 -14.20
CA LYS A 7 -9.32 -22.42 -12.77
C LYS A 7 -8.29 -21.33 -12.52
N ILE A 8 -8.62 -20.36 -11.67
CA ILE A 8 -7.76 -19.23 -11.30
C ILE A 8 -7.38 -19.35 -9.83
N GLY A 9 -6.08 -19.28 -9.55
CA GLY A 9 -5.54 -19.11 -8.20
C GLY A 9 -5.48 -17.64 -7.79
N VAL A 10 -5.84 -17.32 -6.56
CA VAL A 10 -5.67 -15.97 -5.98
C VAL A 10 -4.83 -16.07 -4.71
N LEU A 11 -3.83 -15.18 -4.60
CA LEU A 11 -2.97 -15.06 -3.42
C LEU A 11 -2.76 -13.61 -3.02
N THR A 12 -2.41 -13.43 -1.74
CA THR A 12 -1.89 -12.17 -1.20
C THR A 12 -0.42 -12.36 -0.79
N SER A 13 0.41 -11.36 -1.07
CA SER A 13 1.85 -11.41 -0.78
C SER A 13 2.35 -10.05 -0.32
N GLY A 14 3.40 -10.04 0.50
CA GLY A 14 3.96 -8.82 1.08
C GLY A 14 3.25 -8.40 2.37
N GLY A 15 3.32 -7.12 2.70
CA GLY A 15 2.58 -6.53 3.82
C GLY A 15 1.08 -6.50 3.53
N ASP A 16 0.28 -6.70 4.55
CA ASP A 16 -1.17 -6.55 4.42
C ASP A 16 -1.57 -5.07 4.27
N ALA A 17 -2.70 -4.88 3.59
CA ALA A 17 -3.29 -3.57 3.37
C ALA A 17 -4.81 -3.66 3.44
N PRO A 18 -5.49 -2.66 4.02
CA PRO A 18 -6.95 -2.61 4.01
C PRO A 18 -7.48 -2.64 2.58
N GLY A 19 -8.45 -3.52 2.29
CA GLY A 19 -8.96 -3.72 0.92
C GLY A 19 -8.49 -5.02 0.26
N MET A 20 -7.45 -5.70 0.75
CA MET A 20 -7.04 -6.99 0.20
C MET A 20 -8.17 -8.03 0.25
N ASN A 21 -8.93 -8.10 1.33
CA ASN A 21 -10.09 -8.99 1.44
C ASN A 21 -11.21 -8.61 0.44
N ALA A 22 -11.42 -7.33 0.18
CA ALA A 22 -12.36 -6.87 -0.83
C ALA A 22 -11.91 -7.28 -2.25
N ALA A 23 -10.59 -7.25 -2.53
CA ALA A 23 -10.03 -7.71 -3.79
C ALA A 23 -10.16 -9.23 -3.96
N ILE A 24 -9.82 -10.02 -2.93
CA ILE A 24 -10.06 -11.48 -2.93
C ILE A 24 -11.53 -11.77 -3.23
N ARG A 25 -12.44 -11.07 -2.54
CA ARG A 25 -13.87 -11.22 -2.77
C ARG A 25 -14.27 -10.91 -4.21
N SER A 26 -13.73 -9.85 -4.78
CA SER A 26 -14.01 -9.47 -6.17
C SER A 26 -13.55 -10.55 -7.15
N VAL A 27 -12.31 -11.03 -7.01
CA VAL A 27 -11.76 -12.11 -7.85
C VAL A 27 -12.64 -13.35 -7.78
N VAL A 28 -12.95 -13.85 -6.58
CA VAL A 28 -13.76 -15.06 -6.37
C VAL A 28 -15.16 -14.91 -6.98
N ARG A 29 -15.81 -13.76 -6.77
CA ARG A 29 -17.16 -13.53 -7.30
C ARG A 29 -17.16 -13.37 -8.81
N THR A 30 -16.14 -12.76 -9.39
CA THR A 30 -16.01 -12.63 -10.85
C THR A 30 -15.76 -14.01 -11.49
N CYS A 31 -14.91 -14.84 -10.88
CA CYS A 31 -14.73 -16.24 -11.32
C CYS A 31 -16.08 -16.97 -11.32
N ALA A 32 -16.84 -16.88 -10.23
CA ALA A 32 -18.16 -17.52 -10.14
C ALA A 32 -19.16 -17.00 -11.20
N TYR A 33 -19.15 -15.69 -11.46
CA TYR A 33 -19.99 -15.08 -12.50
C TYR A 33 -19.69 -15.66 -13.89
N HIS A 34 -18.42 -15.83 -14.22
CA HIS A 34 -17.95 -16.43 -15.47
C HIS A 34 -17.92 -17.96 -15.48
N LYS A 35 -18.37 -18.61 -14.39
CA LYS A 35 -18.36 -20.09 -14.22
C LYS A 35 -16.94 -20.67 -14.29
N ILE A 36 -15.98 -19.96 -13.73
CA ILE A 36 -14.57 -20.34 -13.57
C ILE A 36 -14.37 -20.80 -12.13
N GLU A 37 -13.63 -21.87 -11.92
CA GLU A 37 -13.21 -22.29 -10.59
C GLU A 37 -12.20 -21.30 -10.00
N CYS A 38 -12.31 -21.04 -8.70
CA CYS A 38 -11.36 -20.16 -7.98
C CYS A 38 -10.76 -20.91 -6.79
N VAL A 39 -9.44 -20.75 -6.62
CA VAL A 39 -8.68 -21.35 -5.52
C VAL A 39 -7.93 -20.25 -4.78
N GLY A 40 -8.12 -20.17 -3.47
CA GLY A 40 -7.30 -19.34 -2.59
C GLY A 40 -6.01 -20.07 -2.25
N ILE A 41 -4.88 -19.40 -2.44
CA ILE A 41 -3.55 -19.90 -2.10
C ILE A 41 -3.15 -19.24 -0.79
N TYR A 42 -3.05 -19.99 0.28
CA TYR A 42 -2.73 -19.48 1.60
C TYR A 42 -1.24 -19.18 1.74
N ARG A 43 -0.90 -18.12 2.51
CA ARG A 43 0.49 -17.71 2.77
C ARG A 43 1.30 -17.36 1.50
N GLY A 44 0.61 -16.89 0.46
CA GLY A 44 1.24 -16.37 -0.75
C GLY A 44 2.13 -17.39 -1.47
N TYR A 45 3.33 -16.96 -1.84
CA TYR A 45 4.28 -17.83 -2.58
C TYR A 45 4.75 -19.03 -1.78
N GLN A 46 4.82 -18.95 -0.45
CA GLN A 46 5.14 -20.12 0.38
C GLN A 46 4.07 -21.19 0.24
N GLY A 47 2.80 -20.78 0.23
CA GLY A 47 1.69 -21.71 0.03
C GLY A 47 1.64 -22.33 -1.37
N MET A 48 2.15 -21.63 -2.40
CA MET A 48 2.32 -22.24 -3.73
C MET A 48 3.31 -23.42 -3.67
N ILE A 49 4.45 -23.24 -2.97
CA ILE A 49 5.47 -24.28 -2.79
C ILE A 49 4.94 -25.46 -1.99
N GLU A 50 4.10 -25.20 -1.01
CA GLU A 50 3.56 -26.23 -0.10
C GLU A 50 2.25 -26.87 -0.61
N GLY A 51 1.64 -26.32 -1.67
CA GLY A 51 0.34 -26.76 -2.18
C GLY A 51 -0.82 -26.42 -1.24
N ASP A 52 -0.70 -25.35 -0.44
CA ASP A 52 -1.73 -24.92 0.53
C ASP A 52 -2.90 -24.21 -0.19
N PHE A 53 -3.69 -25.00 -0.89
CA PHE A 53 -4.76 -24.56 -1.77
C PHE A 53 -6.13 -24.88 -1.17
N LYS A 54 -7.07 -23.94 -1.30
CA LYS A 54 -8.45 -24.11 -0.88
C LYS A 54 -9.42 -23.61 -1.95
N GLU A 55 -10.34 -24.45 -2.37
CA GLU A 55 -11.42 -24.02 -3.25
C GLU A 55 -12.24 -22.90 -2.64
N MET A 56 -12.54 -21.88 -3.45
CA MET A 56 -13.28 -20.70 -3.04
C MET A 56 -14.49 -20.45 -3.94
N GLY A 57 -15.64 -20.39 -3.32
CA GLY A 57 -16.88 -19.97 -3.98
C GLY A 57 -17.44 -18.71 -3.36
N PRO A 58 -18.59 -18.20 -3.86
CA PRO A 58 -19.21 -16.97 -3.37
C PRO A 58 -19.47 -16.96 -1.84
N ARG A 59 -19.72 -18.13 -1.24
CA ARG A 59 -19.94 -18.27 0.21
C ARG A 59 -18.65 -18.12 1.01
N SER A 60 -17.50 -18.53 0.46
CA SER A 60 -16.19 -18.42 1.13
C SER A 60 -15.77 -16.98 1.37
N VAL A 61 -16.33 -16.04 0.63
CA VAL A 61 -16.01 -14.61 0.69
C VAL A 61 -17.16 -13.76 1.23
N ASN A 62 -18.08 -14.38 1.95
CA ASN A 62 -19.16 -13.64 2.62
C ASN A 62 -18.59 -12.83 3.80
N ASN A 63 -19.11 -11.62 3.98
CA ASN A 63 -18.80 -10.74 5.11
C ASN A 63 -17.30 -10.44 5.31
N ILE A 64 -16.50 -10.41 4.21
CA ILE A 64 -15.07 -10.06 4.27
C ILE A 64 -14.76 -8.69 3.66
N ILE A 65 -15.69 -8.07 2.94
CA ILE A 65 -15.44 -6.80 2.23
C ILE A 65 -15.03 -5.66 3.17
N ASN A 66 -15.49 -5.71 4.41
CA ASN A 66 -15.23 -4.72 5.45
C ASN A 66 -14.11 -5.13 6.42
N LYS A 67 -13.47 -6.28 6.21
CA LYS A 67 -12.41 -6.76 7.09
C LYS A 67 -11.05 -6.29 6.60
N GLY A 68 -10.25 -5.73 7.51
CA GLY A 68 -8.84 -5.47 7.28
C GLY A 68 -8.01 -6.75 7.21
N GLY A 69 -6.72 -6.61 6.93
CA GLY A 69 -5.83 -7.74 6.74
C GLY A 69 -6.18 -8.58 5.52
N THR A 70 -5.79 -9.85 5.52
CA THR A 70 -6.06 -10.81 4.44
C THR A 70 -6.44 -12.19 4.98
N ILE A 71 -7.57 -12.75 4.51
CA ILE A 71 -8.00 -14.10 4.88
C ILE A 71 -7.08 -15.19 4.33
N LEU A 72 -6.36 -14.91 3.25
CA LEU A 72 -5.40 -15.84 2.64
C LEU A 72 -4.04 -15.79 3.35
N LYS A 73 -3.84 -14.85 4.27
CA LYS A 73 -2.57 -14.60 4.95
C LYS A 73 -1.46 -14.26 3.94
N SER A 74 -0.30 -13.87 4.43
CA SER A 74 0.92 -13.71 3.66
C SER A 74 2.10 -14.27 4.44
N ALA A 75 3.15 -14.68 3.75
CA ALA A 75 4.40 -15.09 4.35
C ALA A 75 5.57 -14.66 3.47
N ARG A 76 6.70 -14.38 4.09
CA ARG A 76 7.96 -14.25 3.36
C ARG A 76 8.42 -15.65 2.95
N SER A 77 8.83 -15.82 1.69
CA SER A 77 9.39 -17.06 1.18
C SER A 77 10.76 -16.79 0.56
N SER A 78 11.81 -17.21 1.25
CA SER A 78 13.16 -17.22 0.68
C SER A 78 13.31 -18.34 -0.36
N GLU A 79 12.63 -19.47 -0.15
CA GLU A 79 12.64 -20.62 -1.05
C GLU A 79 12.08 -20.24 -2.44
N PHE A 80 11.04 -19.42 -2.52
CA PHE A 80 10.47 -18.98 -3.82
C PHE A 80 11.44 -18.15 -4.67
N ARG A 81 12.55 -17.67 -4.08
CA ARG A 81 13.61 -16.96 -4.84
C ARG A 81 14.59 -17.91 -5.52
N THR A 82 14.48 -19.21 -5.29
CA THR A 82 15.30 -20.25 -5.91
C THR A 82 14.55 -20.92 -7.06
N ASP A 83 15.30 -21.44 -8.04
CA ASP A 83 14.71 -22.16 -9.18
C ASP A 83 13.96 -23.42 -8.71
N GLU A 84 14.51 -24.14 -7.69
CA GLU A 84 13.86 -25.32 -7.12
C GLU A 84 12.52 -24.97 -6.44
N GLY A 85 12.48 -23.87 -5.69
CA GLY A 85 11.25 -23.42 -5.03
C GLY A 85 10.18 -23.03 -6.05
N GLN A 86 10.58 -22.33 -7.12
CA GLN A 86 9.66 -22.00 -8.21
C GLN A 86 9.18 -23.21 -8.99
N GLN A 87 10.06 -24.20 -9.24
CA GLN A 87 9.66 -25.45 -9.88
C GLN A 87 8.63 -26.21 -9.04
N LYS A 88 8.84 -26.35 -7.73
CA LYS A 88 7.85 -26.95 -6.82
C LYS A 88 6.52 -26.21 -6.85
N ALA A 89 6.55 -24.87 -6.83
CA ALA A 89 5.34 -24.06 -6.91
C ALA A 89 4.59 -24.31 -8.23
N TYR A 90 5.31 -24.35 -9.35
CA TYR A 90 4.74 -24.66 -10.66
C TYR A 90 4.11 -26.04 -10.72
N ASP A 91 4.84 -27.07 -10.24
CA ASP A 91 4.36 -28.46 -10.23
C ASP A 91 3.06 -28.58 -9.40
N ASN A 92 2.98 -27.93 -8.25
CA ASN A 92 1.78 -27.89 -7.42
C ASN A 92 0.61 -27.17 -8.11
N LEU A 93 0.85 -26.05 -8.80
CA LEU A 93 -0.21 -25.37 -9.56
C LEU A 93 -0.75 -26.25 -10.68
N VAL A 94 0.14 -26.93 -11.42
CA VAL A 94 -0.25 -27.88 -12.47
C VAL A 94 -1.03 -29.07 -11.90
N ALA A 95 -0.55 -29.66 -10.81
CA ALA A 95 -1.24 -30.77 -10.12
C ALA A 95 -2.62 -30.34 -9.58
N GLY A 96 -2.75 -29.07 -9.14
CA GLY A 96 -4.02 -28.48 -8.72
C GLY A 96 -4.94 -28.07 -9.87
N GLY A 97 -4.49 -28.19 -11.13
CA GLY A 97 -5.22 -27.79 -12.33
C GLY A 97 -5.46 -26.28 -12.40
N ILE A 98 -4.57 -25.48 -11.81
CA ILE A 98 -4.66 -24.00 -11.80
C ILE A 98 -4.02 -23.49 -13.09
N ASP A 99 -4.78 -22.73 -13.89
CA ASP A 99 -4.39 -22.27 -15.23
C ASP A 99 -3.80 -20.85 -15.22
N ALA A 100 -4.11 -20.04 -14.20
CA ALA A 100 -3.67 -18.66 -14.10
C ALA A 100 -3.68 -18.17 -12.65
N LEU A 101 -2.94 -17.09 -12.36
CA LEU A 101 -2.84 -16.47 -11.04
C LEU A 101 -3.32 -15.02 -11.03
N VAL A 102 -3.95 -14.62 -9.93
CA VAL A 102 -4.12 -13.23 -9.52
C VAL A 102 -3.30 -13.02 -8.24
N VAL A 103 -2.30 -12.12 -8.31
CA VAL A 103 -1.40 -11.78 -7.21
C VAL A 103 -1.76 -10.40 -6.68
N ILE A 104 -2.15 -10.33 -5.40
CA ILE A 104 -2.48 -9.08 -4.70
C ILE A 104 -1.31 -8.72 -3.79
N GLY A 105 -0.65 -7.58 -4.04
CA GLY A 105 0.49 -7.16 -3.22
C GLY A 105 1.26 -5.98 -3.82
N GLY A 106 2.43 -5.70 -3.29
CA GLY A 106 3.31 -4.60 -3.71
C GLY A 106 4.34 -5.02 -4.77
N ASP A 107 5.32 -4.16 -4.98
CA ASP A 107 6.42 -4.29 -5.96
C ASP A 107 7.18 -5.61 -5.85
N GLY A 108 7.56 -6.03 -4.64
CA GLY A 108 8.23 -7.31 -4.40
C GLY A 108 7.37 -8.52 -4.78
N SER A 109 6.05 -8.43 -4.58
CA SER A 109 5.11 -9.47 -5.00
C SER A 109 5.00 -9.55 -6.52
N PHE A 110 5.00 -8.40 -7.20
CA PHE A 110 4.99 -8.34 -8.66
C PHE A 110 6.30 -8.80 -9.27
N SER A 111 7.44 -8.51 -8.63
CA SER A 111 8.74 -9.06 -9.03
C SER A 111 8.74 -10.58 -9.01
N GLY A 112 8.22 -11.19 -7.95
CA GLY A 112 8.06 -12.64 -7.87
C GLY A 112 7.11 -13.19 -8.94
N ALA A 113 5.97 -12.53 -9.18
CA ALA A 113 5.00 -12.89 -10.20
C ALA A 113 5.59 -12.81 -11.61
N GLN A 114 6.31 -11.74 -11.93
CA GLN A 114 6.94 -11.53 -13.23
C GLN A 114 8.04 -12.58 -13.50
N PHE A 115 8.88 -12.85 -12.51
CA PHE A 115 9.91 -13.86 -12.63
C PHE A 115 9.32 -15.25 -12.88
N PHE A 116 8.34 -15.65 -12.04
CA PHE A 116 7.62 -16.92 -12.19
C PHE A 116 6.93 -17.06 -13.56
N SER A 117 6.22 -16.01 -13.97
CA SER A 117 5.55 -16.02 -15.28
C SER A 117 6.51 -16.19 -16.45
N ASN A 118 7.67 -15.54 -16.39
CA ASN A 118 8.68 -15.66 -17.44
C ASN A 118 9.31 -17.06 -17.49
N SER A 119 9.59 -17.67 -16.31
CA SER A 119 10.21 -19.00 -16.22
C SER A 119 9.30 -20.11 -16.75
N PHE A 120 8.01 -20.01 -16.49
CA PHE A 120 7.06 -21.08 -16.81
C PHE A 120 6.01 -20.73 -17.86
N ASN A 121 6.08 -19.53 -18.44
CA ASN A 121 5.03 -19.00 -19.34
C ASN A 121 3.63 -19.11 -18.70
N PHE A 122 3.54 -18.87 -17.38
CA PHE A 122 2.33 -19.01 -16.60
C PHE A 122 1.58 -17.68 -16.53
N PRO A 123 0.27 -17.64 -16.89
CA PRO A 123 -0.50 -16.40 -16.92
C PRO A 123 -0.69 -15.79 -15.51
N VAL A 124 -0.31 -14.51 -15.34
CA VAL A 124 -0.43 -13.80 -14.06
C VAL A 124 -1.01 -12.41 -14.28
N MET A 125 -1.88 -11.97 -13.35
CA MET A 125 -2.34 -10.60 -13.22
C MET A 125 -2.03 -10.07 -11.81
N GLY A 126 -1.53 -8.82 -11.72
CA GLY A 126 -1.26 -8.14 -10.46
C GLY A 126 -2.40 -7.19 -10.05
N ILE A 127 -2.69 -7.11 -8.76
CA ILE A 127 -3.54 -6.09 -8.14
C ILE A 127 -2.70 -5.36 -7.08
N PRO A 128 -2.49 -4.03 -7.18
CA PRO A 128 -1.61 -3.29 -6.27
C PRO A 128 -2.23 -3.17 -4.88
N GLY A 129 -1.69 -3.92 -3.93
CA GLY A 129 -2.11 -3.96 -2.53
C GLY A 129 -0.96 -3.55 -1.62
N THR A 130 -0.86 -2.26 -1.33
CA THR A 130 0.10 -1.63 -0.41
C THR A 130 -0.46 -0.27 0.02
N ILE A 131 -0.14 0.15 1.25
CA ILE A 131 -0.50 1.49 1.73
C ILE A 131 0.45 2.58 1.24
N ASP A 132 1.63 2.23 0.73
CA ASP A 132 2.73 3.15 0.43
C ASP A 132 2.47 4.01 -0.82
N ASN A 133 1.54 3.57 -1.69
CA ASN A 133 1.16 4.21 -2.96
C ASN A 133 2.33 4.48 -3.92
N ASP A 134 3.34 3.62 -3.87
CA ASP A 134 4.64 3.76 -4.55
C ASP A 134 4.76 2.96 -5.86
N ILE A 135 3.67 2.31 -6.33
CA ILE A 135 3.69 1.45 -7.51
C ILE A 135 3.39 2.25 -8.76
N PHE A 136 4.32 2.20 -9.72
CA PHE A 136 4.14 2.85 -11.02
C PHE A 136 2.98 2.26 -11.83
N GLY A 137 2.21 3.13 -12.50
CA GLY A 137 1.11 2.72 -13.38
C GLY A 137 -0.25 2.63 -12.68
N THR A 138 -0.34 3.14 -11.48
CA THR A 138 -1.63 3.38 -10.79
C THR A 138 -1.59 4.68 -10.00
N SER A 139 -2.69 5.40 -9.97
CA SER A 139 -2.84 6.60 -9.13
C SER A 139 -3.07 6.24 -7.66
N HIS A 140 -3.69 5.09 -7.41
CA HIS A 140 -4.01 4.63 -6.06
C HIS A 140 -3.78 3.13 -5.92
N THR A 141 -3.14 2.74 -4.82
CA THR A 141 -3.01 1.35 -4.39
C THR A 141 -4.06 1.02 -3.33
N LEU A 142 -4.42 -0.27 -3.20
CA LEU A 142 -5.36 -0.72 -2.16
C LEU A 142 -4.78 -0.51 -0.77
N GLY A 143 -5.53 0.17 0.07
CA GLY A 143 -5.20 0.45 1.46
C GLY A 143 -4.64 1.85 1.70
N PHE A 144 -4.23 2.56 0.66
CA PHE A 144 -3.68 3.91 0.78
C PHE A 144 -4.73 4.89 1.34
N ASP A 145 -5.93 4.95 0.77
CA ASP A 145 -6.99 5.84 1.25
C ASP A 145 -7.39 5.54 2.70
N THR A 146 -7.46 4.27 3.07
CA THR A 146 -7.73 3.86 4.45
C THR A 146 -6.61 4.28 5.40
N ALA A 147 -5.35 4.13 4.98
CA ALA A 147 -4.20 4.56 5.78
C ALA A 147 -4.22 6.08 6.00
N LEU A 148 -4.53 6.87 4.97
CA LEU A 148 -4.68 8.33 5.09
C LEU A 148 -5.75 8.70 6.13
N ASN A 149 -6.92 8.08 6.06
CA ASN A 149 -8.00 8.34 7.02
C ASN A 149 -7.60 7.95 8.45
N THR A 150 -6.84 6.87 8.63
CA THR A 150 -6.30 6.45 9.93
C THR A 150 -5.32 7.50 10.48
N VAL A 151 -4.41 8.00 9.65
CA VAL A 151 -3.44 9.03 10.04
C VAL A 151 -4.15 10.33 10.42
N ILE A 152 -5.10 10.78 9.61
CA ILE A 152 -5.90 12.01 9.90
C ILE A 152 -6.64 11.87 11.22
N ASP A 153 -7.33 10.75 11.46
CA ASP A 153 -8.05 10.51 12.72
C ASP A 153 -7.10 10.54 13.95
N CYS A 154 -5.88 10.05 13.80
CA CYS A 154 -4.86 10.13 14.83
C CYS A 154 -4.36 11.56 15.06
N ILE A 155 -4.07 12.31 13.97
CA ILE A 155 -3.56 13.68 14.05
C ILE A 155 -4.62 14.60 14.64
N ASP A 156 -5.89 14.45 14.29
CA ASP A 156 -6.99 15.25 14.86
C ASP A 156 -7.06 15.06 16.38
N LYS A 157 -6.95 13.83 16.88
CA LYS A 157 -6.89 13.54 18.33
C LYS A 157 -5.65 14.13 19.00
N ILE A 158 -4.49 14.11 18.30
CA ILE A 158 -3.26 14.74 18.78
C ILE A 158 -3.45 16.26 18.84
N ARG A 159 -4.08 16.87 17.84
CA ARG A 159 -4.34 18.32 17.78
C ARG A 159 -5.19 18.80 18.93
N ASP A 160 -6.23 18.06 19.31
CA ASP A 160 -7.08 18.41 20.46
C ASP A 160 -6.26 18.51 21.75
N THR A 161 -5.31 17.61 21.99
CA THR A 161 -4.44 17.68 23.16
C THR A 161 -3.31 18.68 23.02
N ALA A 162 -2.78 18.89 21.81
CA ALA A 162 -1.70 19.83 21.54
C ALA A 162 -2.12 21.27 21.86
N SER A 163 -3.33 21.68 21.46
CA SER A 163 -3.89 23.01 21.67
C SER A 163 -4.02 23.38 23.15
N SER A 164 -4.13 22.38 24.04
CA SER A 164 -4.30 22.60 25.48
C SER A 164 -3.00 22.98 26.21
N HIS A 165 -1.81 22.81 25.60
CA HIS A 165 -0.53 22.88 26.33
C HIS A 165 0.62 23.55 25.54
N ASN A 166 0.36 24.25 24.44
CA ASN A 166 1.40 24.86 23.58
C ASN A 166 2.51 23.88 23.17
N ARG A 167 2.12 22.70 22.65
CA ARG A 167 3.04 21.61 22.32
C ARG A 167 3.33 21.52 20.84
N LEU A 168 4.55 21.09 20.54
CA LEU A 168 4.93 20.60 19.21
C LEU A 168 4.81 19.06 19.18
N PHE A 169 4.10 18.53 18.20
CA PHE A 169 4.04 17.09 17.97
C PHE A 169 4.78 16.71 16.69
N LEU A 170 5.70 15.77 16.80
CA LEU A 170 6.31 15.07 15.68
C LEU A 170 5.55 13.76 15.46
N VAL A 171 4.88 13.64 14.31
CA VAL A 171 4.05 12.47 13.99
C VAL A 171 4.70 11.69 12.86
N GLU A 172 5.32 10.54 13.19
CA GLU A 172 5.92 9.67 12.20
C GLU A 172 4.88 8.74 11.60
N VAL A 173 4.87 8.66 10.27
CA VAL A 173 3.97 7.82 9.47
C VAL A 173 4.75 6.86 8.58
N MET A 174 4.11 5.76 8.20
CA MET A 174 4.66 4.79 7.26
C MET A 174 4.74 5.36 5.85
N GLY A 175 5.30 4.59 4.92
CA GLY A 175 5.47 4.94 3.50
C GLY A 175 6.75 4.37 2.91
N ARG A 176 7.60 3.70 3.71
CA ARG A 176 8.93 3.20 3.32
C ARG A 176 9.78 4.35 2.75
N ASP A 177 10.15 4.24 1.47
CA ASP A 177 10.98 5.21 0.75
C ASP A 177 10.14 6.29 0.01
N ALA A 178 8.82 6.37 0.29
CA ALA A 178 7.88 7.28 -0.36
C ALA A 178 7.12 8.15 0.65
N GLY A 179 7.02 9.44 0.36
CA GLY A 179 6.35 10.43 1.21
C GLY A 179 4.85 10.61 0.94
N HIS A 180 4.22 9.72 0.17
CA HIS A 180 2.80 9.90 -0.23
C HIS A 180 1.83 9.97 0.94
N ILE A 181 2.01 9.12 1.97
CA ILE A 181 1.16 9.15 3.18
C ILE A 181 1.39 10.45 3.93
N ALA A 182 2.66 10.80 4.20
CA ALA A 182 3.01 12.01 4.95
C ALA A 182 2.48 13.28 4.27
N LEU A 183 2.67 13.42 2.95
CA LEU A 183 2.24 14.58 2.20
C LEU A 183 0.72 14.73 2.20
N ASN A 184 -0.01 13.69 1.82
CA ASN A 184 -1.47 13.78 1.72
C ASN A 184 -2.14 13.95 3.09
N ALA A 185 -1.72 13.16 4.09
CA ALA A 185 -2.27 13.26 5.43
C ALA A 185 -1.85 14.56 6.14
N GLY A 186 -0.61 15.03 5.93
CA GLY A 186 -0.14 16.29 6.48
C GLY A 186 -0.91 17.49 5.96
N ILE A 187 -1.17 17.57 4.64
CA ILE A 187 -2.04 18.59 4.05
C ILE A 187 -3.46 18.45 4.61
N GLY A 188 -4.03 17.24 4.57
CA GLY A 188 -5.40 16.98 5.02
C GLY A 188 -5.64 17.27 6.48
N ALA A 189 -4.63 17.14 7.33
CA ALA A 189 -4.67 17.45 8.75
C ALA A 189 -4.17 18.88 9.08
N GLY A 190 -3.71 19.67 8.10
CA GLY A 190 -3.19 21.01 8.32
C GLY A 190 -1.91 21.04 9.16
N ALA A 191 -0.94 20.17 8.83
CA ALA A 191 0.37 20.19 9.46
C ALA A 191 1.14 21.46 9.13
N GLU A 192 1.95 21.95 10.07
CA GLU A 192 2.82 23.12 9.89
C GLU A 192 4.04 22.80 9.02
N GLU A 193 4.52 21.57 9.07
CA GLU A 193 5.63 21.11 8.24
C GLU A 193 5.46 19.61 7.91
N ILE A 194 5.93 19.20 6.73
CA ILE A 194 5.86 17.80 6.27
C ILE A 194 7.23 17.39 5.75
N LEU A 195 7.83 16.37 6.38
CA LEU A 195 9.14 15.84 6.01
C LEU A 195 8.97 14.55 5.20
N ILE A 196 9.49 14.54 3.98
CA ILE A 196 9.37 13.42 3.04
C ILE A 196 10.72 13.07 2.42
N PRO A 197 10.94 11.80 2.02
CA PRO A 197 12.22 11.36 1.46
C PRO A 197 12.56 11.97 0.10
N GLU A 198 11.56 12.47 -0.64
CA GLU A 198 11.74 13.08 -1.95
C GLU A 198 12.30 14.50 -1.89
N GLU A 199 12.18 15.18 -0.73
CA GLU A 199 12.71 16.52 -0.50
C GLU A 199 13.61 16.56 0.72
N ASP A 200 14.85 17.01 0.56
CA ASP A 200 15.75 17.30 1.67
C ASP A 200 15.55 18.76 2.10
N LEU A 201 14.63 19.00 3.02
CA LEU A 201 14.38 20.35 3.55
C LEU A 201 15.50 20.83 4.48
N GLY A 202 16.28 19.91 5.07
CA GLY A 202 17.33 20.19 6.02
C GLY A 202 16.84 20.73 7.38
N LEU A 203 17.61 20.45 8.42
CA LEU A 203 17.29 20.80 9.81
C LEU A 203 17.10 22.33 10.00
N LYS A 204 17.89 23.15 9.27
CA LYS A 204 17.82 24.61 9.40
C LYS A 204 16.47 25.16 8.94
N ARG A 205 15.96 24.70 7.78
CA ARG A 205 14.64 25.13 7.27
C ARG A 205 13.51 24.73 8.21
N LEU A 206 13.59 23.52 8.80
CA LEU A 206 12.62 23.07 9.80
C LEU A 206 12.57 24.03 11.00
N LEU A 207 13.73 24.39 11.58
CA LEU A 207 13.77 25.33 12.71
C LEU A 207 13.20 26.70 12.32
N GLU A 208 13.59 27.26 11.16
CA GLU A 208 13.07 28.53 10.65
C GLU A 208 11.54 28.51 10.46
N SER A 209 10.98 27.39 9.99
CA SER A 209 9.52 27.18 9.84
C SER A 209 8.82 27.19 11.21
N LEU A 210 9.38 26.47 12.19
CA LEU A 210 8.84 26.42 13.55
C LEU A 210 8.90 27.77 14.25
N GLU A 211 10.00 28.54 14.10
CA GLU A 211 10.13 29.90 14.62
C GLU A 211 9.07 30.85 14.03
N LYS A 212 8.84 30.80 12.71
CA LYS A 212 7.80 31.58 12.03
C LYS A 212 6.40 31.20 12.52
N SER A 213 6.13 29.92 12.65
CA SER A 213 4.83 29.42 13.17
C SER A 213 4.55 29.97 14.57
N LYS A 214 5.55 29.96 15.45
CA LYS A 214 5.45 30.52 16.79
C LYS A 214 5.25 32.05 16.75
N ALA A 215 6.04 32.78 15.94
CA ALA A 215 5.93 34.23 15.81
C ALA A 215 4.54 34.68 15.33
N SER A 216 3.83 33.83 14.55
CA SER A 216 2.45 34.05 14.13
C SER A 216 1.39 33.82 15.23
N GLY A 217 1.82 33.44 16.44
CA GLY A 217 0.94 33.22 17.60
C GLY A 217 0.23 31.88 17.63
N LYS A 218 0.67 30.89 16.84
CA LYS A 218 0.13 29.53 16.90
C LYS A 218 0.46 28.90 18.24
N SER A 219 -0.55 28.32 18.90
CA SER A 219 -0.42 27.72 20.24
C SER A 219 0.01 26.24 20.20
N SER A 220 -0.04 25.61 19.04
CA SER A 220 0.38 24.21 18.86
C SER A 220 0.87 24.02 17.44
N SER A 221 1.82 23.12 17.25
CA SER A 221 2.37 22.78 15.93
C SER A 221 2.42 21.27 15.76
N ILE A 222 2.17 20.80 14.54
CA ILE A 222 2.27 19.40 14.14
C ILE A 222 3.20 19.30 12.94
N VAL A 223 4.23 18.48 13.07
CA VAL A 223 5.13 18.10 11.98
C VAL A 223 4.85 16.65 11.63
N VAL A 224 4.48 16.37 10.39
CA VAL A 224 4.29 15.00 9.89
C VAL A 224 5.57 14.54 9.20
N ILE A 225 6.04 13.35 9.56
CA ILE A 225 7.34 12.82 9.14
C ILE A 225 7.15 11.45 8.49
N ALA A 226 7.59 11.27 7.25
CA ALA A 226 7.66 9.95 6.64
C ALA A 226 8.81 9.14 7.28
N GLU A 227 8.59 7.85 7.57
CA GLU A 227 9.61 6.96 8.17
C GLU A 227 10.92 6.85 7.37
N GLY A 228 10.89 7.19 6.07
CA GLY A 228 12.03 7.16 5.16
C GLY A 228 12.61 8.56 4.86
N ASP A 229 12.28 9.60 5.64
CA ASP A 229 12.82 10.95 5.42
C ASP A 229 14.35 10.99 5.42
N LYS A 230 14.94 12.04 4.81
CA LYS A 230 16.38 12.18 4.65
C LYS A 230 17.00 13.22 5.59
N ILE A 231 16.31 13.63 6.63
CA ILE A 231 16.83 14.62 7.58
C ILE A 231 18.03 14.11 8.39
N GLY A 232 18.32 12.80 8.31
CA GLY A 232 19.49 12.16 8.90
C GLY A 232 19.40 11.96 10.40
N LYS A 233 18.21 12.00 10.96
CA LYS A 233 17.92 11.77 12.39
C LYS A 233 16.67 10.91 12.51
N THR A 234 16.65 10.04 13.52
CA THR A 234 15.39 9.40 13.95
C THR A 234 14.44 10.47 14.50
N VAL A 235 13.15 10.20 14.52
CA VAL A 235 12.16 11.14 15.07
C VAL A 235 12.46 11.53 16.53
N PHE A 236 13.08 10.66 17.32
CA PHE A 236 13.49 10.93 18.69
C PHE A 236 14.72 11.85 18.75
N GLU A 237 15.73 11.62 17.93
CA GLU A 237 16.89 12.51 17.82
C GLU A 237 16.50 13.87 17.25
N LEU A 238 15.50 13.92 16.37
CA LEU A 238 14.94 15.17 15.88
C LEU A 238 14.23 15.96 16.98
N LYS A 239 13.47 15.27 17.84
CA LYS A 239 12.89 15.87 19.04
C LYS A 239 13.95 16.55 19.90
N ASP A 240 15.00 15.80 20.27
CA ASP A 240 16.08 16.32 21.13
C ASP A 240 16.77 17.51 20.48
N TYR A 241 17.04 17.44 19.18
CA TYR A 241 17.61 18.54 18.41
C TYR A 241 16.74 19.81 18.41
N ILE A 242 15.42 19.65 18.28
CA ILE A 242 14.49 20.80 18.33
C ILE A 242 14.49 21.41 19.73
N GLU A 243 14.40 20.61 20.79
CA GLU A 243 14.39 21.11 22.18
C GLU A 243 15.70 21.82 22.56
N GLU A 244 16.86 21.39 22.00
CA GLU A 244 18.13 22.06 22.20
C GLU A 244 18.21 23.42 21.51
N ASN A 245 17.61 23.58 20.33
CA ASN A 245 17.67 24.81 19.54
C ASN A 245 16.49 25.76 19.78
N LEU A 246 15.34 25.21 20.16
CA LEU A 246 14.09 25.93 20.44
C LEU A 246 13.50 25.46 21.79
N PRO A 247 14.16 25.79 22.93
CA PRO A 247 13.83 25.24 24.24
C PRO A 247 12.45 25.63 24.77
N GLU A 248 11.77 26.52 24.10
CA GLU A 248 10.40 26.93 24.40
C GLU A 248 9.34 25.93 23.91
N TYR A 249 9.69 24.99 23.04
CA TYR A 249 8.79 23.93 22.63
C TYR A 249 8.84 22.73 23.60
N ASP A 250 7.68 22.32 24.09
CA ASP A 250 7.48 21.02 24.73
C ASP A 250 7.18 20.00 23.62
N THR A 251 8.22 19.34 23.09
CA THR A 251 8.11 18.49 21.91
C THR A 251 7.70 17.06 22.30
N ARG A 252 6.71 16.52 21.62
CA ARG A 252 6.20 15.16 21.78
C ARG A 252 6.33 14.37 20.49
N VAL A 253 6.57 13.07 20.62
CA VAL A 253 6.68 12.15 19.49
C VAL A 253 5.52 11.18 19.50
N SER A 254 4.93 10.94 18.34
CA SER A 254 3.92 9.92 18.10
C SER A 254 4.30 9.12 16.86
N VAL A 255 4.71 7.86 17.03
CA VAL A 255 4.97 6.94 15.92
C VAL A 255 3.73 6.12 15.67
N LEU A 256 3.03 6.36 14.56
CA LEU A 256 1.76 5.68 14.28
C LEU A 256 1.97 4.21 13.86
N GLY A 257 3.06 3.89 13.16
CA GLY A 257 3.46 2.52 12.88
C GLY A 257 2.36 1.67 12.24
N HIS A 258 2.30 0.41 12.63
CA HIS A 258 1.47 -0.62 11.99
C HIS A 258 -0.06 -0.44 12.12
N MET A 259 -0.55 0.48 12.94
CA MET A 259 -2.00 0.78 12.97
C MET A 259 -2.50 1.27 11.61
N GLN A 260 -1.63 1.85 10.78
CA GLN A 260 -1.93 2.30 9.43
C GLN A 260 -2.20 1.15 8.44
N ARG A 261 -1.78 -0.07 8.75
CA ARG A 261 -2.03 -1.28 7.94
C ARG A 261 -3.35 -1.97 8.30
N GLY A 262 -3.97 -1.60 9.40
CA GLY A 262 -5.16 -2.23 9.93
C GLY A 262 -6.45 -1.48 9.62
N GLY A 263 -7.52 -1.98 10.19
CA GLY A 263 -8.83 -1.34 10.14
C GLY A 263 -9.72 -1.79 8.98
N SER A 264 -10.95 -1.33 9.04
CA SER A 264 -11.96 -1.58 8.02
C SER A 264 -11.66 -0.72 6.78
N PRO A 265 -11.53 -1.29 5.57
CA PRO A 265 -11.23 -0.50 4.38
C PRO A 265 -12.31 0.57 4.15
N SER A 266 -11.89 1.74 3.71
CA SER A 266 -12.75 2.85 3.34
C SER A 266 -13.70 2.46 2.18
N CYS A 267 -14.71 3.28 1.93
CA CYS A 267 -15.58 3.09 0.77
C CYS A 267 -14.77 3.10 -0.54
N TYR A 268 -13.79 4.01 -0.63
CA TYR A 268 -12.93 4.12 -1.80
C TYR A 268 -12.15 2.84 -2.04
N ASP A 269 -11.44 2.32 -1.04
CA ASP A 269 -10.65 1.08 -1.16
C ASP A 269 -11.52 -0.15 -1.50
N ARG A 270 -12.75 -0.24 -0.97
CA ARG A 270 -13.67 -1.34 -1.31
C ARG A 270 -14.11 -1.28 -2.77
N VAL A 271 -14.44 -0.09 -3.28
CA VAL A 271 -14.84 0.11 -4.67
C VAL A 271 -13.66 -0.12 -5.60
N LEU A 272 -12.49 0.43 -5.28
CA LEU A 272 -11.26 0.21 -6.02
C LEU A 272 -10.94 -1.28 -6.12
N ALA A 273 -10.90 -2.00 -4.99
CA ALA A 273 -10.68 -3.44 -4.94
C ALA A 273 -11.67 -4.23 -5.81
N SER A 274 -12.94 -3.80 -5.81
CA SER A 274 -13.98 -4.44 -6.62
C SER A 274 -13.72 -4.26 -8.10
N ARG A 275 -13.36 -3.04 -8.53
CA ARG A 275 -13.04 -2.73 -9.94
C ARG A 275 -11.80 -3.47 -10.43
N LEU A 276 -10.72 -3.46 -9.63
CA LEU A 276 -9.46 -4.10 -10.01
C LEU A 276 -9.60 -5.62 -10.07
N GLY A 277 -10.31 -6.25 -9.12
CA GLY A 277 -10.52 -7.69 -9.11
C GLY A 277 -11.36 -8.19 -10.29
N VAL A 278 -12.43 -7.46 -10.66
CA VAL A 278 -13.20 -7.77 -11.87
C VAL A 278 -12.29 -7.72 -13.10
N LYS A 279 -11.57 -6.61 -13.29
CA LYS A 279 -10.73 -6.42 -14.47
C LYS A 279 -9.58 -7.42 -14.55
N ALA A 280 -9.00 -7.83 -13.41
CA ALA A 280 -7.95 -8.85 -13.39
C ALA A 280 -8.44 -10.19 -13.96
N VAL A 281 -9.59 -10.67 -13.50
CA VAL A 281 -10.18 -11.93 -13.99
C VAL A 281 -10.57 -11.83 -15.46
N GLU A 282 -11.30 -10.77 -15.83
CA GLU A 282 -11.73 -10.58 -17.23
C GLU A 282 -10.54 -10.48 -18.18
N SER A 283 -9.47 -9.80 -17.78
CA SER A 283 -8.25 -9.71 -18.60
C SER A 283 -7.61 -11.08 -18.83
N LEU A 284 -7.55 -11.95 -17.81
CA LEU A 284 -7.09 -13.33 -17.99
C LEU A 284 -7.98 -14.11 -18.97
N LEU A 285 -9.29 -13.95 -18.87
CA LEU A 285 -10.24 -14.61 -19.79
C LEU A 285 -10.14 -14.07 -21.23
N GLU A 286 -9.74 -12.80 -21.40
CA GLU A 286 -9.41 -12.17 -22.69
C GLU A 286 -8.03 -12.65 -23.24
N GLY A 287 -7.29 -13.48 -22.52
CA GLY A 287 -5.95 -13.96 -22.90
C GLY A 287 -4.83 -12.95 -22.60
N LYS A 288 -5.08 -11.92 -21.81
CA LYS A 288 -4.06 -10.96 -21.36
C LYS A 288 -3.42 -11.46 -20.08
N SER A 289 -2.10 -11.38 -19.97
CA SER A 289 -1.33 -11.77 -18.79
C SER A 289 -0.10 -10.91 -18.65
N ASN A 290 0.54 -10.96 -17.48
CA ASN A 290 1.74 -10.18 -17.14
C ASN A 290 1.50 -8.67 -17.05
N PHE A 291 0.30 -8.30 -16.60
CA PHE A 291 -0.07 -6.91 -16.33
C PHE A 291 -0.49 -6.74 -14.87
N MET A 292 -0.23 -5.55 -14.35
CA MET A 292 -0.89 -5.01 -13.18
C MET A 292 -2.18 -4.30 -13.64
N VAL A 293 -3.26 -4.52 -12.90
CA VAL A 293 -4.49 -3.74 -13.04
C VAL A 293 -4.42 -2.55 -12.11
N GLY A 294 -4.39 -1.34 -12.64
CA GLY A 294 -4.31 -0.10 -11.88
C GLY A 294 -5.41 0.89 -12.25
N MET A 295 -5.33 2.08 -11.67
CA MET A 295 -6.20 3.23 -11.97
C MET A 295 -5.37 4.38 -12.52
N ILE A 296 -5.71 4.90 -13.70
CA ILE A 296 -5.12 6.10 -14.28
C ILE A 296 -6.25 7.01 -14.77
N ASN A 297 -6.29 8.25 -14.29
CA ASN A 297 -7.36 9.22 -14.62
C ASN A 297 -8.77 8.63 -14.43
N ASP A 298 -9.03 8.04 -13.26
CA ASP A 298 -10.30 7.39 -12.86
C ASP A 298 -10.76 6.22 -13.75
N LYS A 299 -9.90 5.75 -14.64
CA LYS A 299 -10.14 4.59 -15.49
C LYS A 299 -9.26 3.42 -15.11
N VAL A 300 -9.82 2.22 -15.19
CA VAL A 300 -9.03 1.00 -15.00
C VAL A 300 -8.10 0.83 -16.19
N ALA A 301 -6.81 0.68 -15.92
CA ALA A 301 -5.74 0.53 -16.90
C ALA A 301 -4.94 -0.75 -16.65
N LEU A 302 -4.25 -1.23 -17.68
CA LEU A 302 -3.31 -2.34 -17.60
C LEU A 302 -1.90 -1.82 -17.82
N THR A 303 -1.04 -2.00 -16.82
CA THR A 303 0.38 -1.67 -16.89
C THR A 303 1.19 -2.97 -16.91
N PRO A 304 2.11 -3.20 -17.87
CA PRO A 304 2.97 -4.38 -17.85
C PRO A 304 3.68 -4.53 -16.49
N LEU A 305 3.71 -5.72 -15.90
CA LEU A 305 4.32 -5.96 -14.58
C LEU A 305 5.76 -5.45 -14.52
N ILE A 306 6.53 -5.64 -15.58
CA ILE A 306 7.91 -5.16 -15.66
C ILE A 306 8.01 -3.62 -15.55
N GLN A 307 7.01 -2.87 -16.03
CA GLN A 307 6.98 -1.42 -15.90
C GLN A 307 6.53 -1.01 -14.50
N ALA A 308 5.56 -1.72 -13.92
CA ALA A 308 5.11 -1.48 -12.56
C ALA A 308 6.23 -1.68 -11.53
N ILE A 309 7.13 -2.65 -11.76
CA ILE A 309 8.28 -2.97 -10.90
C ILE A 309 9.43 -1.97 -11.06
N LYS A 310 9.74 -1.57 -12.30
CA LYS A 310 10.91 -0.73 -12.61
C LYS A 310 10.60 0.76 -12.62
N GLY A 311 9.34 1.13 -12.76
CA GLY A 311 8.92 2.52 -12.76
C GLY A 311 8.99 3.11 -11.36
N HIS A 312 9.20 4.42 -11.30
CA HIS A 312 9.16 5.17 -10.05
C HIS A 312 7.95 6.08 -10.05
N THR A 313 7.17 6.02 -8.99
CA THR A 313 6.11 7.00 -8.75
C THR A 313 6.77 8.28 -8.25
N GLN A 314 6.44 9.40 -8.88
CA GLN A 314 6.94 10.70 -8.43
C GLN A 314 5.92 11.33 -7.49
N ILE A 315 6.44 12.05 -6.49
CA ILE A 315 5.60 12.87 -5.63
C ILE A 315 4.93 13.97 -6.46
N ASP A 316 3.69 14.28 -6.14
CA ASP A 316 2.95 15.34 -6.85
C ASP A 316 3.49 16.72 -6.44
N ARG A 317 4.12 17.41 -7.40
CA ARG A 317 4.69 18.75 -7.19
C ARG A 317 3.62 19.82 -6.94
N GLU A 318 2.39 19.63 -7.42
CA GLU A 318 1.29 20.52 -7.11
C GLU A 318 0.91 20.39 -5.63
N LEU A 319 0.83 19.17 -5.11
CA LEU A 319 0.58 18.96 -3.68
C LEU A 319 1.69 19.51 -2.79
N LEU A 320 2.96 19.44 -3.20
CA LEU A 320 4.06 20.11 -2.47
C LEU A 320 3.84 21.63 -2.40
N ARG A 321 3.51 22.25 -3.54
CA ARG A 321 3.18 23.68 -3.56
C ARG A 321 1.96 24.01 -2.70
N VAL A 322 0.93 23.16 -2.72
CA VAL A 322 -0.24 23.31 -1.84
C VAL A 322 0.18 23.25 -0.37
N SER A 323 1.03 22.30 -0.01
CA SER A 323 1.58 22.19 1.35
C SER A 323 2.29 23.46 1.79
N ASP A 324 3.21 24.00 0.96
CA ASP A 324 3.92 25.25 1.25
C ASP A 324 2.97 26.45 1.48
N ILE A 325 1.88 26.54 0.72
CA ILE A 325 0.89 27.61 0.86
C ILE A 325 0.07 27.43 2.16
N MET A 326 -0.31 26.20 2.47
CA MET A 326 -1.20 25.92 3.62
C MET A 326 -0.47 25.95 4.96
N SER A 327 0.86 25.86 4.97
CA SER A 327 1.69 25.97 6.18
C SER A 327 1.97 27.42 6.62
N THR A 328 1.53 28.42 5.83
CA THR A 328 1.79 29.87 6.08
C THR A 328 0.98 30.45 7.25
#